data_c6ea7973c222e8652c2b85c484efda7d
#
_entry.id   c6ea7973c222e8652c2b85c484efda7d
#
_cell.length_a   1.000
_cell.length_b   1.000
_cell.length_c   1.000
_cell.angle_alpha   90.00
_cell.angle_beta   90.00
_cell.angle_gamma   90.00
#
_symmetry.space_group_name_H-M   'P 1'
#
loop_
_entity.id
_entity.type
_entity.pdbx_description
1 polymer ?
#
loop_
_entity_poly.entity_id
_entity_poly.type
_entity_poly.pdbx_seq_one_letter_code
_entity_poly.pdbx_strand_id
1 'polypeptide(L)'
;MELPDNFYDQLYIGLNYYCRHYRDGKPIESDEYEDEYDDCIQFSDDYCAEISLDVVVACEFQDDSFDHEFGTWDDPCKGYYPSGVKVDKIRSIKVYDEDDNEIPFDYDRERIEDIELTLNW
;
A
#
# COMPACT_ATOMS: atom_id res chain seq x y z
N MET A 1 22.37 -12.45 4.28
CA MET A 1 21.91 -11.11 4.70
C MET A 1 20.47 -11.21 5.20
N GLU A 2 20.17 -10.55 6.28
CA GLU A 2 18.81 -10.46 6.80
C GLU A 2 18.28 -9.04 6.61
N LEU A 3 17.02 -8.89 6.17
CA LEU A 3 16.43 -7.57 5.97
C LEU A 3 16.23 -6.87 7.32
N PRO A 4 16.70 -5.61 7.45
CA PRO A 4 16.60 -4.87 8.71
C PRO A 4 15.18 -4.35 8.95
N ASP A 5 14.91 -3.92 10.18
CA ASP A 5 13.63 -3.30 10.55
C ASP A 5 13.27 -2.11 9.66
N ASN A 6 14.26 -1.36 9.24
CA ASN A 6 14.07 -0.21 8.35
C ASN A 6 13.37 -0.60 7.03
N PHE A 7 13.66 -1.78 6.49
CA PHE A 7 12.96 -2.28 5.30
C PHE A 7 11.46 -2.41 5.55
N TYR A 8 11.09 -3.04 6.66
CA TYR A 8 9.67 -3.25 7.00
C TYR A 8 8.97 -1.94 7.30
N ASP A 9 9.64 -1.02 7.97
CA ASP A 9 9.09 0.30 8.26
C ASP A 9 8.82 1.10 6.98
N GLN A 10 9.73 1.06 6.03
CA GLN A 10 9.55 1.73 4.74
C GLN A 10 8.46 1.07 3.90
N LEU A 11 8.35 -0.25 3.95
CA LEU A 11 7.26 -0.96 3.27
C LEU A 11 5.90 -0.54 3.84
N TYR A 12 5.80 -0.45 5.15
CA TYR A 12 4.59 0.01 5.84
C TYR A 12 4.21 1.43 5.41
N ILE A 13 5.18 2.33 5.38
CA ILE A 13 4.97 3.71 4.94
C ILE A 13 4.52 3.76 3.48
N GLY A 14 5.14 2.97 2.62
CA GLY A 14 4.78 2.89 1.21
C GLY A 14 3.36 2.39 0.99
N LEU A 15 2.95 1.36 1.71
CA LEU A 15 1.59 0.83 1.63
C LEU A 15 0.56 1.83 2.16
N ASN A 16 0.88 2.55 3.22
CA ASN A 16 0.03 3.61 3.75
C ASN A 16 -0.21 4.71 2.70
N TYR A 17 0.87 5.17 2.08
CA TYR A 17 0.79 6.16 1.02
C TYR A 17 -0.04 5.65 -0.16
N TYR A 18 0.22 4.42 -0.61
CA TYR A 18 -0.52 3.79 -1.69
C TYR A 18 -2.02 3.75 -1.42
N CYS A 19 -2.40 3.35 -0.22
CA CYS A 19 -3.81 3.26 0.15
C CYS A 19 -4.48 4.64 0.21
N ARG A 20 -3.79 5.64 0.77
CA ARG A 20 -4.31 7.01 0.88
C ARG A 20 -4.54 7.66 -0.49
N HIS A 21 -3.71 7.31 -1.46
CA HIS A 21 -3.77 7.89 -2.81
C HIS A 21 -4.39 6.94 -3.83
N TYR A 22 -4.99 5.86 -3.37
CA TYR A 22 -5.62 4.88 -4.25
C TYR A 22 -6.73 5.56 -5.07
N ARG A 23 -6.66 5.38 -6.40
CA ARG A 23 -7.60 6.01 -7.34
C ARG A 23 -7.64 7.53 -7.24
N ASP A 24 -6.54 8.16 -6.83
CA ASP A 24 -6.42 9.62 -6.70
C ASP A 24 -7.49 10.24 -5.77
N GLY A 25 -7.95 9.47 -4.79
CA GLY A 25 -8.98 9.92 -3.86
C GLY A 25 -10.38 9.99 -4.45
N LYS A 26 -10.58 9.45 -5.66
CA LYS A 26 -11.91 9.41 -6.27
C LYS A 26 -12.75 8.28 -5.70
N PRO A 27 -14.07 8.46 -5.61
CA PRO A 27 -14.93 7.37 -5.18
C PRO A 27 -14.91 6.21 -6.16
N ILE A 28 -15.03 5.02 -5.64
CA ILE A 28 -15.01 3.77 -6.39
C ILE A 28 -16.29 2.98 -6.10
N GLU A 29 -16.54 1.97 -6.91
CA GLU A 29 -17.85 1.29 -6.91
C GLU A 29 -17.92 0.07 -5.98
N SER A 30 -16.82 -0.35 -5.39
CA SER A 30 -16.75 -1.58 -4.60
C SER A 30 -16.17 -1.34 -3.22
N ASP A 31 -16.54 -2.18 -2.27
CA ASP A 31 -16.03 -2.15 -0.91
C ASP A 31 -14.67 -2.86 -0.76
N GLU A 32 -14.21 -3.55 -1.80
CA GLU A 32 -12.95 -4.27 -1.78
C GLU A 32 -12.36 -4.37 -3.17
N TYR A 33 -11.05 -4.14 -3.27
CA TYR A 33 -10.30 -4.28 -4.52
C TYR A 33 -9.06 -5.12 -4.30
N GLU A 34 -8.81 -6.03 -5.22
CA GLU A 34 -7.55 -6.75 -5.30
C GLU A 34 -6.64 -6.02 -6.30
N ASP A 35 -5.40 -5.77 -5.89
CA ASP A 35 -4.44 -5.06 -6.74
C ASP A 35 -3.03 -5.56 -6.47
N GLU A 36 -2.10 -5.14 -7.31
CA GLU A 36 -0.68 -5.43 -7.15
C GLU A 36 0.03 -4.17 -6.64
N TYR A 37 0.88 -4.35 -5.64
CA TYR A 37 1.73 -3.30 -5.13
C TYR A 37 3.18 -3.63 -5.45
N ASP A 38 3.83 -2.77 -6.21
CA ASP A 38 5.24 -2.88 -6.56
C ASP A 38 5.99 -1.68 -5.99
N ASP A 39 7.12 -1.95 -5.36
CA ASP A 39 7.94 -0.89 -4.78
C ASP A 39 9.42 -1.26 -4.86
N CYS A 40 10.26 -0.23 -4.86
CA CYS A 40 11.69 -0.35 -4.75
C CYS A 40 12.11 0.39 -3.49
N ILE A 41 12.54 -0.35 -2.48
CA ILE A 41 12.87 0.19 -1.16
C ILE A 41 14.37 0.22 -0.99
N GLN A 42 14.94 1.42 -0.93
CA GLN A 42 16.33 1.60 -0.58
C GLN A 42 16.45 1.69 0.94
N PHE A 43 16.74 0.56 1.58
CA PHE A 43 16.81 0.46 3.03
C PHE A 43 18.19 0.74 3.61
N SER A 44 19.19 0.91 2.75
CA SER A 44 20.53 1.36 3.12
C SER A 44 21.20 2.01 1.92
N ASP A 45 22.37 2.64 2.14
CA ASP A 45 23.14 3.26 1.06
C ASP A 45 23.64 2.24 0.04
N ASP A 46 23.83 0.98 0.48
CA ASP A 46 24.44 -0.07 -0.33
C ASP A 46 23.42 -1.05 -0.93
N TYR A 47 22.18 -1.06 -0.46
CA TYR A 47 21.21 -2.09 -0.83
C TYR A 47 19.83 -1.53 -1.13
N CYS A 48 19.23 -2.11 -2.16
CA CYS A 48 17.87 -1.80 -2.57
C CYS A 48 17.08 -3.11 -2.72
N ALA A 49 15.83 -3.11 -2.27
CA ALA A 49 14.93 -4.26 -2.43
C ALA A 49 13.79 -3.92 -3.39
N GLU A 50 13.55 -4.82 -4.36
CA GLU A 50 12.36 -4.78 -5.19
C GLU A 50 11.34 -5.74 -4.62
N ILE A 51 10.14 -5.26 -4.34
CA ILE A 51 9.07 -6.07 -3.76
C ILE A 51 7.82 -5.97 -4.61
N SER A 52 7.17 -7.11 -4.81
CA SER A 52 5.89 -7.20 -5.49
C SER A 52 4.92 -8.02 -4.63
N LEU A 53 3.80 -7.42 -4.31
CA LEU A 53 2.79 -8.00 -3.42
C LEU A 53 1.42 -7.98 -4.08
N ASP A 54 0.61 -9.00 -3.79
CA ASP A 54 -0.83 -8.92 -4.00
C ASP A 54 -1.44 -8.34 -2.73
N VAL A 55 -2.21 -7.28 -2.90
CA VAL A 55 -2.84 -6.56 -1.79
C VAL A 55 -4.34 -6.47 -1.99
N VAL A 56 -5.04 -6.33 -0.88
CA VAL A 56 -6.49 -6.10 -0.89
C VAL A 56 -6.73 -4.74 -0.26
N VAL A 57 -7.32 -3.83 -1.03
CA VAL A 57 -7.69 -2.51 -0.55
C VAL A 57 -9.15 -2.56 -0.09
N ALA A 58 -9.34 -2.39 1.20
CA ALA A 58 -10.67 -2.29 1.79
C ALA A 58 -11.19 -0.86 1.66
N CYS A 59 -12.45 -0.72 1.36
CA CYS A 59 -13.09 0.58 1.15
C CYS A 59 -14.37 0.67 1.96
N GLU A 60 -14.68 1.87 2.44
CA GLU A 60 -15.91 2.16 3.16
C GLU A 60 -16.77 3.12 2.35
N PHE A 61 -18.08 2.86 2.35
CA PHE A 61 -19.01 3.76 1.71
C PHE A 61 -19.15 5.05 2.54
N GLN A 62 -19.02 6.17 1.84
CA GLN A 62 -19.20 7.48 2.43
C GLN A 62 -20.28 8.24 1.65
N ASP A 63 -21.17 8.88 2.39
CA ASP A 63 -22.18 9.75 1.83
C ASP A 63 -22.08 11.10 2.56
N ASP A 64 -21.27 11.99 1.99
CA ASP A 64 -21.04 13.31 2.55
C ASP A 64 -21.99 14.36 1.97
N SER A 65 -23.17 13.95 1.54
CA SER A 65 -24.14 14.83 0.89
C SER A 65 -24.55 16.03 1.78
N PHE A 66 -24.39 15.93 3.07
CA PHE A 66 -24.64 17.06 3.99
C PHE A 66 -23.59 18.16 3.88
N ASP A 67 -22.38 17.82 3.53
CA ASP A 67 -21.29 18.79 3.38
C ASP A 67 -21.45 19.59 2.10
N HIS A 68 -22.44 19.26 1.26
CA HIS A 68 -22.72 19.89 -0.03
C HIS A 68 -23.96 20.76 0.00
N GLU A 69 -24.40 21.19 1.16
CA GLU A 69 -25.51 22.10 1.30
C GLU A 69 -25.30 23.39 0.50
N PHE A 70 -24.06 23.81 0.35
CA PHE A 70 -23.66 24.96 -0.45
C PHE A 70 -22.73 24.62 -1.60
N GLY A 71 -22.54 23.33 -1.87
CA GLY A 71 -21.61 22.85 -2.85
C GLY A 71 -22.22 22.65 -4.24
N THR A 72 -21.37 22.18 -5.13
CA THR A 72 -21.79 21.83 -6.48
C THR A 72 -22.48 20.47 -6.47
N TRP A 73 -23.59 20.40 -7.17
CA TRP A 73 -24.37 19.17 -7.28
C TRP A 73 -23.68 18.08 -8.09
N ASP A 74 -22.64 18.44 -8.82
CA ASP A 74 -21.87 17.54 -9.67
C ASP A 74 -20.70 16.89 -8.93
N ASP A 75 -20.51 17.20 -7.65
CA ASP A 75 -19.40 16.65 -6.88
C ASP A 75 -19.77 15.24 -6.36
N PRO A 76 -19.03 14.18 -6.79
CA PRO A 76 -19.34 12.82 -6.41
C PRO A 76 -18.87 12.52 -4.98
N CYS A 77 -19.61 12.96 -4.00
CA CYS A 77 -19.29 12.71 -2.60
C CYS A 77 -19.86 11.40 -2.07
N LYS A 78 -20.61 10.69 -2.91
CA LYS A 78 -21.11 9.37 -2.61
C LYS A 78 -20.26 8.33 -3.29
N GLY A 79 -19.84 7.33 -2.53
CA GLY A 79 -19.07 6.24 -3.08
C GLY A 79 -18.21 5.57 -2.02
N TYR A 80 -17.41 4.62 -2.45
CA TYR A 80 -16.48 3.93 -1.59
C TYR A 80 -15.12 4.62 -1.64
N TYR A 81 -14.50 4.79 -0.48
CA TYR A 81 -13.17 5.37 -0.35
C TYR A 81 -12.26 4.40 0.37
N PRO A 82 -10.97 4.35 0.01
CA PRO A 82 -10.03 3.45 0.69
C PRO A 82 -10.00 3.70 2.19
N SER A 83 -10.21 2.64 2.97
CA SER A 83 -10.16 2.70 4.43
C SER A 83 -9.01 1.88 5.01
N GLY A 84 -8.43 0.99 4.23
CA GLY A 84 -7.32 0.18 4.66
C GLY A 84 -6.76 -0.66 3.54
N VAL A 85 -5.61 -1.29 3.80
CA VAL A 85 -4.98 -2.22 2.88
C VAL A 85 -4.35 -3.35 3.68
N LYS A 86 -4.44 -4.55 3.17
CA LYS A 86 -3.75 -5.71 3.74
C LYS A 86 -2.98 -6.45 2.65
N VAL A 87 -1.89 -7.09 3.05
CA VAL A 87 -1.13 -7.96 2.16
C VAL A 87 -1.82 -9.31 2.07
N ASP A 88 -2.13 -9.74 0.85
CA ASP A 88 -2.73 -11.05 0.60
C ASP A 88 -1.64 -12.09 0.33
N LYS A 89 -0.69 -11.75 -0.55
CA LYS A 89 0.36 -12.68 -0.98
C LYS A 89 1.63 -11.93 -1.37
N ILE A 90 2.78 -12.51 -1.06
CA ILE A 90 4.06 -12.04 -1.55
C ILE A 90 4.33 -12.70 -2.90
N ARG A 91 4.45 -11.89 -3.95
CA ARG A 91 4.76 -12.38 -5.30
C ARG A 91 6.24 -12.59 -5.50
N SER A 92 7.04 -11.57 -5.21
CA SER A 92 8.49 -11.64 -5.30
C SER A 92 9.15 -10.60 -4.43
N ILE A 93 10.34 -10.94 -3.96
CA ILE A 93 11.24 -10.00 -3.28
C ILE A 93 12.64 -10.30 -3.80
N LYS A 94 13.34 -9.25 -4.24
CA LYS A 94 14.72 -9.34 -4.68
C LYS A 94 15.52 -8.22 -4.05
N VAL A 95 16.75 -8.52 -3.66
CA VAL A 95 17.65 -7.52 -3.08
C VAL A 95 18.86 -7.39 -3.97
N TYR A 96 19.23 -6.14 -4.25
CA TYR A 96 20.36 -5.78 -5.10
C TYR A 96 21.37 -4.95 -4.31
N ASP A 97 22.66 -5.15 -4.59
CA ASP A 97 23.73 -4.33 -4.06
C ASP A 97 23.90 -3.05 -4.90
N GLU A 98 24.89 -2.23 -4.53
CA GLU A 98 25.19 -0.97 -5.24
C GLU A 98 25.63 -1.15 -6.70
N ASP A 99 26.08 -2.35 -7.07
CA ASP A 99 26.47 -2.73 -8.43
C ASP A 99 25.34 -3.41 -9.22
N ASP A 100 24.09 -3.35 -8.71
CA ASP A 100 22.91 -4.00 -9.28
C ASP A 100 23.00 -5.52 -9.35
N ASN A 101 23.82 -6.14 -8.51
CA ASN A 101 23.88 -7.60 -8.40
C ASN A 101 22.83 -8.11 -7.42
N GLU A 102 22.05 -9.09 -7.85
CA GLU A 102 21.10 -9.76 -6.97
C GLU A 102 21.85 -10.56 -5.91
N ILE A 103 21.53 -10.33 -4.64
CA ILE A 103 22.17 -10.99 -3.51
C ILE A 103 21.19 -11.87 -2.75
N PRO A 104 21.67 -12.97 -2.13
CA PRO A 104 20.84 -13.78 -1.26
C PRO A 104 20.51 -13.04 0.03
N PHE A 105 19.30 -13.26 0.54
CA PHE A 105 18.84 -12.61 1.76
C PHE A 105 17.79 -13.46 2.46
N ASP A 106 17.59 -13.16 3.75
CA ASP A 106 16.54 -13.73 4.57
C ASP A 106 15.58 -12.62 5.02
N TYR A 107 14.30 -12.95 5.13
CA TYR A 107 13.30 -12.01 5.61
C TYR A 107 12.23 -12.72 6.42
N ASP A 108 11.52 -11.96 7.23
CA ASP A 108 10.40 -12.46 8.01
C ASP A 108 9.12 -12.36 7.18
N ARG A 109 8.72 -13.48 6.61
CA ARG A 109 7.55 -13.58 5.76
C ARG A 109 6.27 -13.21 6.47
N GLU A 110 6.11 -13.69 7.71
CA GLU A 110 4.92 -13.41 8.52
C GLU A 110 4.76 -11.91 8.77
N ARG A 111 5.87 -11.23 9.00
CA ARG A 111 5.88 -9.79 9.25
C ARG A 111 5.35 -8.99 8.06
N ILE A 112 5.56 -9.48 6.85
CA ILE A 112 5.02 -8.86 5.64
C ILE A 112 3.56 -9.30 5.43
N GLU A 113 3.27 -10.58 5.53
CA GLU A 113 1.93 -11.13 5.29
C GLU A 113 0.90 -10.64 6.32
N ASP A 114 1.35 -10.29 7.53
CA ASP A 114 0.48 -9.79 8.60
C ASP A 114 0.25 -8.28 8.54
N ILE A 115 0.81 -7.59 7.55
CA ILE A 115 0.58 -6.14 7.40
C ILE A 115 -0.89 -5.89 7.08
N GLU A 116 -1.53 -5.15 7.95
CA GLU A 116 -2.89 -4.68 7.78
C GLU A 116 -2.97 -3.24 8.27
N LEU A 117 -3.32 -2.35 7.38
CA LEU A 117 -3.38 -0.91 7.65
C LEU A 117 -4.83 -0.45 7.66
N THR A 118 -5.14 0.40 8.62
CA THR A 118 -6.43 1.10 8.66
C THR A 118 -6.17 2.60 8.62
N LEU A 119 -6.83 3.28 7.69
CA LEU A 119 -6.69 4.72 7.56
C LEU A 119 -7.65 5.45 8.49
N ASN A 120 -7.15 6.50 9.11
CA ASN A 120 -7.95 7.45 9.85
C ASN A 120 -8.12 8.71 9.00
N TRP A 121 -9.32 8.90 8.48
CA TRP A 121 -9.65 10.08 7.67
C TRP A 121 -10.12 11.25 8.52
#